data_cff7425411ab24cd854d7e130c788c21
#
_entry.id   cff7425411ab24cd854d7e130c788c21
#
_cell.length_a   1.000
_cell.length_b   1.000
_cell.length_c   1.000
_cell.angle_alpha   90.00
_cell.angle_beta   90.00
_cell.angle_gamma   90.00
#
_symmetry.space_group_name_H-M   'P 1'
#
loop_
_entity.id
_entity.type
_entity.pdbx_description
1 polymer ?
#
loop_
_entity_poly.entity_id
_entity_poly.type
_entity_poly.pdbx_seq_one_letter_code
_entity_poly.pdbx_strand_id
1 'polypeptide(L)'
;KKCGVGIVNHYYVARMLAGVNGRRDALYAKKIKVLTPNPAHVNISAGGVAKYATNKNEAIQLLEFLASPEGSKGLAAPTFEHPLKEVNQNEIVKNFGEFTPDSVTVEDLGEKNSLAIKLMKDAGWN
;
A
#
# COMPACT_ATOMS: atom_id res chain seq x y z
N LYS A 1 -25.02 7.13 8.29
CA LYS A 1 -23.93 6.19 8.60
C LYS A 1 -24.42 4.77 8.36
N LYS A 2 -23.78 4.06 7.41
CA LYS A 2 -24.17 2.68 7.09
C LYS A 2 -23.14 1.65 7.60
N CYS A 3 -21.88 2.04 7.78
CA CYS A 3 -20.79 1.16 8.24
C CYS A 3 -20.00 1.83 9.37
N GLY A 4 -19.62 1.04 10.38
CA GLY A 4 -18.75 1.45 11.47
C GLY A 4 -17.29 1.07 11.25
N VAL A 5 -17.03 0.07 10.40
CA VAL A 5 -15.69 -0.45 10.06
C VAL A 5 -15.59 -0.61 8.56
N GLY A 6 -14.43 -0.32 8.00
CA GLY A 6 -14.08 -0.56 6.59
C GLY A 6 -12.69 -1.18 6.50
N ILE A 7 -12.48 -2.06 5.53
CA ILE A 7 -11.17 -2.64 5.21
C ILE A 7 -10.65 -1.90 3.97
N VAL A 8 -9.51 -1.24 4.11
CA VAL A 8 -8.91 -0.43 3.04
C VAL A 8 -7.40 -0.43 3.16
N ASN A 9 -6.70 -0.10 2.09
CA ASN A 9 -5.28 0.25 2.18
C ASN A 9 -5.13 1.55 2.98
N HIS A 10 -4.14 1.62 3.85
CA HIS A 10 -3.91 2.75 4.75
C HIS A 10 -3.69 4.08 4.01
N TYR A 11 -3.08 4.04 2.82
CA TYR A 11 -2.77 5.25 2.04
C TYR A 11 -4.02 6.00 1.57
N TYR A 12 -5.18 5.35 1.43
CA TYR A 12 -6.42 6.07 1.13
C TYR A 12 -6.80 7.05 2.24
N VAL A 13 -6.69 6.61 3.50
CA VAL A 13 -6.95 7.48 4.65
C VAL A 13 -5.88 8.56 4.75
N ALA A 14 -4.62 8.22 4.50
CA ALA A 14 -3.51 9.17 4.50
C ALA A 14 -3.71 10.28 3.45
N ARG A 15 -4.09 9.94 2.22
CA ARG A 15 -4.41 10.91 1.15
C ARG A 15 -5.57 11.83 1.53
N MET A 16 -6.61 11.30 2.15
CA MET A 16 -7.72 12.12 2.65
C MET A 16 -7.24 13.09 3.73
N LEU A 17 -6.46 12.61 4.71
CA LEU A 17 -5.90 13.45 5.78
C LEU A 17 -4.98 14.56 5.24
N ALA A 18 -4.20 14.26 4.21
CA ALA A 18 -3.35 15.22 3.51
C ALA A 18 -4.15 16.25 2.68
N GLY A 19 -5.45 16.06 2.53
CA GLY A 19 -6.29 16.95 1.74
C GLY A 19 -6.18 16.77 0.22
N VAL A 20 -5.56 15.68 -0.26
CA VAL A 20 -5.40 15.39 -1.70
C VAL A 20 -6.74 15.36 -2.42
N ASN A 21 -7.77 14.82 -1.76
CA ASN A 21 -9.13 14.73 -2.29
C ASN A 21 -10.01 15.96 -1.94
N GLY A 22 -9.41 16.99 -1.35
CA GLY A 22 -10.09 18.21 -0.97
C GLY A 22 -10.43 18.31 0.53
N ARG A 23 -10.79 19.54 0.93
CA ARG A 23 -11.01 19.93 2.35
C ARG A 23 -12.11 19.10 3.04
N ARG A 24 -13.16 18.75 2.30
CA ARG A 24 -14.30 17.99 2.85
C ARG A 24 -13.85 16.60 3.30
N ASP A 25 -13.10 15.89 2.47
CA ASP A 25 -12.60 14.56 2.76
C ASP A 25 -11.60 14.57 3.91
N ALA A 26 -10.74 15.58 3.98
CA ALA A 26 -9.82 15.78 5.10
C ALA A 26 -10.57 15.94 6.44
N LEU A 27 -11.68 16.67 6.47
CA LEU A 27 -12.51 16.82 7.67
C LEU A 27 -13.18 15.51 8.10
N TYR A 28 -13.60 14.68 7.16
CA TYR A 28 -14.14 13.36 7.47
C TYR A 28 -13.04 12.39 7.94
N ALA A 29 -11.88 12.40 7.29
CA ALA A 29 -10.77 11.53 7.63
C ALA A 29 -10.28 11.73 9.07
N LYS A 30 -10.32 12.96 9.58
CA LYS A 30 -9.99 13.26 10.99
C LYS A 30 -10.88 12.53 12.02
N LYS A 31 -12.02 11.98 11.59
CA LYS A 31 -12.94 11.21 12.45
C LYS A 31 -12.73 9.71 12.30
N ILE A 32 -11.83 9.27 11.42
CA ILE A 32 -11.51 7.87 11.19
C ILE A 32 -10.32 7.51 12.08
N LYS A 33 -10.43 6.39 12.78
CA LYS A 33 -9.29 5.78 13.46
C LYS A 33 -8.76 4.64 12.58
N VAL A 34 -7.50 4.71 12.21
CA VAL A 34 -6.81 3.61 11.55
C VAL A 34 -6.45 2.58 12.61
N LEU A 35 -6.82 1.34 12.37
CA LEU A 35 -6.48 0.19 13.21
C LEU A 35 -5.67 -0.76 12.34
N THR A 36 -4.43 -0.97 12.70
CA THR A 36 -3.57 -1.93 12.04
C THR A 36 -3.57 -3.22 12.86
N PRO A 37 -4.03 -4.35 12.32
CA PRO A 37 -3.91 -5.64 12.99
C PRO A 37 -2.45 -5.97 13.33
N ASN A 38 -2.22 -6.84 14.27
CA ASN A 38 -0.88 -7.33 14.57
C ASN A 38 -0.93 -8.87 14.72
N PRO A 39 -0.39 -9.65 13.77
CA PRO A 39 0.29 -9.19 12.55
C PRO A 39 -0.66 -8.56 11.52
N ALA A 40 -0.11 -7.71 10.65
CA ALA A 40 -0.84 -7.03 9.58
C ALA A 40 -0.51 -7.59 8.21
N HIS A 41 -1.51 -7.75 7.35
CA HIS A 41 -1.28 -8.06 5.95
C HIS A 41 -0.59 -6.90 5.25
N VAL A 42 0.48 -7.21 4.50
CA VAL A 42 1.23 -6.25 3.70
C VAL A 42 0.87 -6.44 2.23
N ASN A 43 0.22 -5.44 1.65
CA ASN A 43 -0.02 -5.36 0.22
C ASN A 43 1.15 -4.61 -0.41
N ILE A 44 1.89 -5.27 -1.32
CA ILE A 44 3.11 -4.72 -1.90
C ILE A 44 2.86 -4.02 -3.25
N SER A 45 3.62 -2.94 -3.50
CA SER A 45 3.81 -2.40 -4.85
C SER A 45 5.05 -3.05 -5.47
N ALA A 46 4.94 -3.49 -6.71
CA ALA A 46 6.02 -4.18 -7.40
C ALA A 46 6.31 -3.57 -8.77
N GLY A 47 7.53 -3.72 -9.23
CA GLY A 47 7.96 -3.36 -10.56
C GLY A 47 8.76 -4.47 -11.22
N GLY A 48 8.77 -4.52 -12.55
CA GLY A 48 9.53 -5.52 -13.28
C GLY A 48 9.90 -5.06 -14.69
N VAL A 49 10.93 -5.66 -15.27
CA VAL A 49 11.32 -5.42 -16.65
C VAL A 49 10.50 -6.30 -17.57
N ALA A 50 9.79 -5.69 -18.52
CA ALA A 50 9.00 -6.44 -19.49
C ALA A 50 9.91 -7.35 -20.36
N LYS A 51 9.42 -8.55 -20.68
CA LYS A 51 10.17 -9.56 -21.45
C LYS A 51 10.77 -9.00 -22.76
N TYR A 52 10.04 -8.14 -23.43
CA TYR A 52 10.41 -7.58 -24.74
C TYR A 52 10.80 -6.09 -24.64
N ALA A 53 11.20 -5.61 -23.47
CA ALA A 53 11.71 -4.26 -23.33
C ALA A 53 12.95 -4.07 -24.22
N THR A 54 13.00 -2.97 -24.95
CA THR A 54 14.14 -2.60 -25.81
C THR A 54 15.31 -2.08 -25.01
N ASN A 55 15.03 -1.35 -23.92
CA ASN A 55 16.02 -0.70 -23.05
C ASN A 55 16.07 -1.41 -21.67
N LYS A 56 16.49 -2.69 -21.69
CA LYS A 56 16.47 -3.51 -20.46
C LYS A 56 17.44 -3.02 -19.40
N ASN A 57 18.63 -2.60 -19.81
CA ASN A 57 19.64 -2.15 -18.85
C ASN A 57 19.20 -0.87 -18.15
N GLU A 58 18.63 0.08 -18.88
CA GLU A 58 18.09 1.31 -18.31
C GLU A 58 16.88 1.03 -17.41
N ALA A 59 16.05 0.07 -17.77
CA ALA A 59 14.92 -0.37 -16.96
C ALA A 59 15.40 -1.00 -15.63
N ILE A 60 16.47 -1.80 -15.67
CA ILE A 60 17.10 -2.37 -14.45
C ILE A 60 17.65 -1.24 -13.59
N GLN A 61 18.41 -0.30 -14.15
CA GLN A 61 18.94 0.85 -13.42
C GLN A 61 17.83 1.69 -12.78
N LEU A 62 16.71 1.87 -13.46
CA LEU A 62 15.55 2.56 -12.88
C LEU A 62 14.99 1.79 -11.69
N LEU A 63 14.83 0.47 -11.77
CA LEU A 63 14.35 -0.35 -10.65
C LEU A 63 15.32 -0.32 -9.46
N GLU A 64 16.61 -0.40 -9.72
CA GLU A 64 17.65 -0.27 -8.69
C GLU A 64 17.61 1.11 -8.02
N PHE A 65 17.45 2.18 -8.81
CA PHE A 65 17.26 3.53 -8.27
C PHE A 65 16.00 3.62 -7.40
N LEU A 66 14.85 3.11 -7.88
CA LEU A 66 13.59 3.14 -7.11
C LEU A 66 13.69 2.35 -5.80
N ALA A 67 14.52 1.29 -5.76
CA ALA A 67 14.81 0.51 -4.56
C ALA A 67 15.87 1.16 -3.66
N SER A 68 16.56 2.21 -4.11
CA SER A 68 17.52 2.98 -3.30
C SER A 68 16.80 3.84 -2.26
N PRO A 69 17.51 4.33 -1.22
CA PRO A 69 16.92 5.26 -0.25
C PRO A 69 16.33 6.52 -0.89
N GLU A 70 17.00 7.09 -1.88
CA GLU A 70 16.58 8.30 -2.58
C GLU A 70 15.33 8.04 -3.44
N GLY A 71 15.33 6.98 -4.24
CA GLY A 71 14.22 6.58 -5.07
C GLY A 71 13.01 6.15 -4.25
N SER A 72 13.24 5.37 -3.19
CA SER A 72 12.18 4.96 -2.26
C SER A 72 11.53 6.16 -1.56
N LYS A 73 12.32 7.14 -1.12
CA LYS A 73 11.79 8.40 -0.58
C LYS A 73 10.95 9.16 -1.61
N GLY A 74 11.44 9.25 -2.86
CA GLY A 74 10.74 9.94 -3.94
C GLY A 74 9.43 9.28 -4.36
N LEU A 75 9.31 7.96 -4.17
CA LEU A 75 8.12 7.19 -4.52
C LEU A 75 7.17 7.02 -3.32
N ALA A 76 7.65 6.50 -2.21
CA ALA A 76 6.81 6.11 -1.08
C ALA A 76 6.20 7.30 -0.34
N ALA A 77 6.95 8.39 -0.14
CA ALA A 77 6.44 9.53 0.60
C ALA A 77 5.26 10.25 -0.10
N PRO A 78 5.29 10.55 -1.41
CA PRO A 78 4.17 11.16 -2.12
C PRO A 78 2.96 10.22 -2.29
N THR A 79 3.18 8.91 -2.33
CA THR A 79 2.11 7.90 -2.47
C THR A 79 1.52 7.48 -1.14
N PHE A 80 2.10 7.91 -0.02
CA PHE A 80 1.74 7.52 1.35
C PHE A 80 1.93 6.02 1.61
N GLU A 81 2.87 5.41 0.93
CA GLU A 81 3.26 4.02 1.14
C GLU A 81 4.40 3.89 2.15
N HIS A 82 4.58 2.70 2.71
CA HIS A 82 5.76 2.40 3.52
C HIS A 82 6.96 2.17 2.59
N PRO A 83 8.11 2.79 2.86
CA PRO A 83 9.31 2.59 2.05
C PRO A 83 9.93 1.20 2.29
N LEU A 84 10.66 0.69 1.30
CA LEU A 84 11.42 -0.58 1.41
C LEU A 84 12.53 -0.54 2.47
N LYS A 85 13.08 0.64 2.73
CA LYS A 85 14.13 0.87 3.73
C LYS A 85 13.66 1.97 4.66
N GLU A 86 14.18 1.99 5.87
CA GLU A 86 13.95 3.07 6.83
C GLU A 86 14.56 4.37 6.30
N VAL A 87 13.78 5.04 5.48
CA VAL A 87 14.02 6.40 5.01
C VAL A 87 12.84 7.25 5.48
N ASN A 88 12.97 8.56 5.43
CA ASN A 88 11.95 9.49 5.89
C ASN A 88 10.54 9.12 5.40
N GLN A 89 9.82 8.37 6.22
CA GLN A 89 8.44 8.02 6.00
C GLN A 89 7.57 9.27 6.07
N ASN A 90 6.47 9.29 5.32
CA ASN A 90 5.48 10.36 5.42
C ASN A 90 4.92 10.46 6.85
N GLU A 91 4.91 11.65 7.45
CA GLU A 91 4.49 11.86 8.83
C GLU A 91 3.05 11.42 9.12
N ILE A 92 2.14 11.52 8.14
CA ILE A 92 0.76 11.04 8.31
C ILE A 92 0.75 9.51 8.46
N VAL A 93 1.55 8.81 7.66
CA VAL A 93 1.66 7.35 7.70
C VAL A 93 2.33 6.89 8.99
N LYS A 94 3.37 7.59 9.41
CA LYS A 94 4.07 7.35 10.68
C LYS A 94 3.13 7.45 11.89
N ASN A 95 2.17 8.38 11.84
CA ASN A 95 1.17 8.55 12.90
C ASN A 95 0.14 7.41 12.97
N PHE A 96 0.08 6.49 11.99
CA PHE A 96 -0.76 5.29 12.10
C PHE A 96 -0.15 4.23 13.03
N GLY A 97 1.11 4.39 13.41
CA GLY A 97 1.82 3.50 14.31
C GLY A 97 2.59 2.39 13.59
N GLU A 98 3.31 1.62 14.37
CA GLU A 98 4.09 0.47 13.90
C GLU A 98 3.22 -0.78 13.81
N PHE A 99 3.62 -1.73 12.99
CA PHE A 99 3.00 -3.03 12.86
C PHE A 99 4.04 -4.11 12.55
N THR A 100 3.70 -5.35 12.84
CA THR A 100 4.48 -6.52 12.41
C THR A 100 3.83 -7.09 11.15
N PRO A 101 4.56 -7.24 10.02
CA PRO A 101 4.04 -7.91 8.84
C PRO A 101 3.61 -9.35 9.14
N ASP A 102 2.56 -9.83 8.48
CA ASP A 102 2.22 -11.25 8.50
C ASP A 102 3.23 -12.07 7.69
N SER A 103 3.10 -13.40 7.76
CA SER A 103 4.00 -14.34 7.09
C SER A 103 3.52 -14.77 5.70
N VAL A 104 2.44 -14.19 5.18
CA VAL A 104 1.89 -14.54 3.88
C VAL A 104 2.79 -14.04 2.77
N THR A 105 3.26 -14.94 1.92
CA THR A 105 4.14 -14.60 0.80
C THR A 105 3.37 -14.19 -0.46
N VAL A 106 4.05 -13.57 -1.41
CA VAL A 106 3.48 -13.23 -2.72
C VAL A 106 3.09 -14.49 -3.48
N GLU A 107 3.88 -15.56 -3.34
CA GLU A 107 3.61 -16.87 -3.90
C GLU A 107 2.31 -17.46 -3.36
N ASP A 108 2.11 -17.43 -2.03
CA ASP A 108 0.86 -17.85 -1.39
C ASP A 108 -0.35 -17.10 -1.94
N LEU A 109 -0.22 -15.78 -2.11
CA LEU A 109 -1.28 -14.95 -2.67
C LEU A 109 -1.59 -15.35 -4.12
N GLY A 110 -0.56 -15.61 -4.93
CA GLY A 110 -0.70 -16.06 -6.31
C GLY A 110 -1.41 -17.40 -6.41
N GLU A 111 -0.96 -18.40 -5.65
CA GLU A 111 -1.53 -19.74 -5.64
C GLU A 111 -3.00 -19.77 -5.18
N LYS A 112 -3.34 -18.98 -4.18
CA LYS A 112 -4.68 -18.95 -3.58
C LYS A 112 -5.65 -17.97 -4.24
N ASN A 113 -5.19 -17.16 -5.20
CA ASN A 113 -5.98 -16.08 -5.77
C ASN A 113 -7.32 -16.56 -6.38
N SER A 114 -7.30 -17.64 -7.17
CA SER A 114 -8.52 -18.18 -7.79
C SER A 114 -9.53 -18.66 -6.76
N LEU A 115 -9.05 -19.31 -5.68
CA LEU A 115 -9.91 -19.75 -4.58
C LEU A 115 -10.49 -18.57 -3.81
N ALA A 116 -9.67 -17.54 -3.55
CA ALA A 116 -10.11 -16.33 -2.86
C ALA A 116 -11.24 -15.62 -3.64
N ILE A 117 -11.08 -15.45 -4.95
CA ILE A 117 -12.10 -14.84 -5.81
C ILE A 117 -13.40 -15.66 -5.77
N LYS A 118 -13.30 -17.00 -5.82
CA LYS A 118 -14.49 -17.86 -5.70
C LYS A 118 -15.19 -17.66 -4.37
N LEU A 119 -14.46 -17.70 -3.26
CA LEU A 119 -15.03 -17.53 -1.92
C LEU A 119 -15.68 -16.15 -1.73
N MET A 120 -15.06 -15.10 -2.27
CA MET A 120 -15.64 -13.75 -2.25
C MET A 120 -16.99 -13.71 -2.98
N LYS A 121 -17.05 -14.29 -4.18
CA LYS A 121 -18.32 -14.38 -4.94
C LYS A 121 -19.37 -15.18 -4.20
N ASP A 122 -19.01 -16.35 -3.66
CA ASP A 122 -19.94 -17.21 -2.89
C ASP A 122 -20.47 -16.49 -1.63
N ALA A 123 -19.67 -15.61 -1.04
CA ALA A 123 -20.07 -14.77 0.09
C ALA A 123 -20.85 -13.50 -0.31
N GLY A 124 -21.11 -13.29 -1.60
CA GLY A 124 -21.80 -12.09 -2.09
C GLY A 124 -20.97 -10.81 -2.09
N TRP A 125 -19.65 -10.94 -2.03
CA TRP A 125 -18.72 -9.82 -2.14
C TRP A 125 -18.47 -9.52 -3.63
N ASN A 126 -19.13 -8.46 -4.15
CA ASN A 126 -19.04 -8.03 -5.55
C ASN A 126 -18.34 -6.67 -5.67
#